data_c8ed11ef0108c78e61b80d1c29a36eb1
#
_entry.id   c8ed11ef0108c78e61b80d1c29a36eb1
#
_cell.length_a   1.000
_cell.length_b   1.000
_cell.length_c   1.000
_cell.angle_alpha   90.00
_cell.angle_beta   90.00
_cell.angle_gamma   90.00
#
_symmetry.space_group_name_H-M   'P 1'
#
loop_
_entity.id
_entity.type
_entity.pdbx_description
1 polymer ?
#
loop_
_entity_poly.entity_id
_entity_poly.type
_entity_poly.pdbx_seq_one_letter_code
_entity_poly.pdbx_strand_id
1 'polypeptide(L)'
;MRFMTDDVSQPPLRKVPKPDGLVGLRGLRAIWRRRSVIGALESFHQEMGDVFRLPLPGFNPVMLVGPQASRFILITARDDVRWRIEREPITILLRHGVLVEDGESHDRIRRAMNPALHKQMLVTHIDAMTQCTDTIIDGWRDGETYDMLDEMRKVALLILSDTLFGVDFEPELERLWAGVLRAVKYISPGPWVVWRGLSHIGYNAELRKIDTFLERIIAERRRQTVQREDLIGVLMRSGMDDALIRDQLMTMIIAGHDTSTASLSWTLYLLGAHRDALQQAQAEVRAVLGDGVPTYDNINELSYLKQVFNEALRLYPPIHLGSRVANIDLEFDGYHIPAGQRVLYSIYLTQRHPAYWPEPSRFQPERFAAGEKHAPYTFLPFGGGPRNCIGAAFAQVEARVVLARLLQRVDLSFLNHNVRPYMGATLEPRPGVFMRTKKLF
;
A
#
# COMPACT_ATOMS: atom_id res chain seq x y z
N MET A 1 38.21 -39.01 -32.40
CA MET A 1 37.03 -39.18 -31.60
C MET A 1 36.41 -37.80 -31.36
N ARG A 2 35.43 -37.40 -32.17
CA ARG A 2 34.68 -36.13 -32.05
C ARG A 2 33.57 -36.37 -31.03
N PHE A 3 33.65 -35.70 -29.92
CA PHE A 3 32.51 -35.62 -28.99
C PHE A 3 31.46 -34.74 -29.67
N MET A 4 30.36 -35.38 -30.07
CA MET A 4 29.11 -34.72 -30.42
C MET A 4 28.59 -34.13 -29.10
N THR A 5 28.59 -32.80 -28.98
CA THR A 5 27.77 -32.13 -27.98
C THR A 5 26.33 -32.19 -28.44
N ASP A 6 25.53 -33.03 -27.79
CA ASP A 6 24.10 -33.01 -27.96
C ASP A 6 23.57 -31.61 -27.62
N ASP A 7 23.20 -30.90 -28.68
CA ASP A 7 22.47 -29.66 -28.59
C ASP A 7 21.04 -30.00 -28.15
N VAL A 8 20.83 -30.08 -26.83
CA VAL A 8 19.51 -30.26 -26.27
C VAL A 8 18.74 -28.99 -26.55
N SER A 9 18.09 -28.94 -27.73
CA SER A 9 17.18 -27.85 -28.09
C SER A 9 16.13 -27.69 -27.01
N GLN A 10 16.15 -26.59 -26.29
CA GLN A 10 15.11 -26.26 -25.30
C GLN A 10 13.72 -26.32 -25.99
N PRO A 11 12.72 -26.90 -25.36
CA PRO A 11 11.38 -26.94 -25.95
C PRO A 11 10.88 -25.51 -26.22
N PRO A 12 10.13 -25.28 -27.31
CA PRO A 12 9.65 -23.96 -27.67
C PRO A 12 8.79 -23.38 -26.53
N LEU A 13 9.03 -22.09 -26.20
CA LEU A 13 8.31 -21.40 -25.14
C LEU A 13 6.80 -21.38 -25.41
N ARG A 14 6.03 -21.64 -24.39
CA ARG A 14 4.55 -21.66 -24.44
C ARG A 14 3.99 -20.24 -24.51
N LYS A 15 2.85 -20.07 -25.17
CA LYS A 15 2.09 -18.82 -25.09
C LYS A 15 1.32 -18.77 -23.76
N VAL A 16 1.33 -17.60 -23.11
CA VAL A 16 0.55 -17.39 -21.87
C VAL A 16 -0.93 -17.65 -22.13
N PRO A 17 -1.59 -18.52 -21.35
CA PRO A 17 -2.99 -18.89 -21.54
C PRO A 17 -3.94 -17.72 -21.30
N LYS A 18 -5.08 -17.74 -22.00
CA LYS A 18 -6.19 -16.79 -21.85
C LYS A 18 -7.39 -17.52 -21.27
N PRO A 19 -8.26 -16.86 -20.49
CA PRO A 19 -9.55 -17.41 -20.13
C PRO A 19 -10.35 -17.74 -21.41
N ASP A 20 -10.87 -18.95 -21.50
CA ASP A 20 -11.87 -19.29 -22.51
C ASP A 20 -13.25 -18.69 -22.16
N GLY A 21 -14.25 -18.93 -23.00
CA GLY A 21 -15.60 -18.38 -22.81
C GLY A 21 -16.23 -18.81 -21.47
N LEU A 22 -16.00 -20.05 -21.01
CA LEU A 22 -16.57 -20.57 -19.76
C LEU A 22 -15.83 -19.98 -18.54
N VAL A 23 -14.52 -19.94 -18.57
CA VAL A 23 -13.69 -19.32 -17.52
C VAL A 23 -14.01 -17.83 -17.41
N GLY A 24 -14.17 -17.13 -18.55
CA GLY A 24 -14.59 -15.73 -18.61
C GLY A 24 -15.95 -15.49 -17.96
N LEU A 25 -16.95 -16.32 -18.26
CA LEU A 25 -18.29 -16.25 -17.65
C LEU A 25 -18.25 -16.49 -16.14
N ARG A 26 -17.46 -17.46 -15.66
CA ARG A 26 -17.26 -17.70 -14.22
C ARG A 26 -16.62 -16.50 -13.53
N GLY A 27 -15.61 -15.88 -14.15
CA GLY A 27 -15.03 -14.64 -13.69
C GLY A 27 -16.07 -13.50 -13.55
N LEU A 28 -16.91 -13.29 -14.57
CA LEU A 28 -17.99 -12.30 -14.51
C LEU A 28 -19.00 -12.61 -13.41
N ARG A 29 -19.39 -13.88 -13.26
CA ARG A 29 -20.28 -14.33 -12.17
C ARG A 29 -19.63 -14.11 -10.80
N ALA A 30 -18.34 -14.31 -10.67
CA ALA A 30 -17.60 -14.06 -9.44
C ALA A 30 -17.55 -12.56 -9.09
N ILE A 31 -17.36 -11.67 -10.08
CA ILE A 31 -17.48 -10.22 -9.91
C ILE A 31 -18.86 -9.85 -9.39
N TRP A 32 -19.91 -10.36 -10.05
CA TRP A 32 -21.30 -10.05 -9.65
C TRP A 32 -21.62 -10.52 -8.24
N ARG A 33 -21.23 -11.77 -7.90
CA ARG A 33 -21.49 -12.36 -6.59
C ARG A 33 -20.72 -11.66 -5.46
N ARG A 34 -19.44 -11.31 -5.69
CA ARG A 34 -18.58 -10.67 -4.70
C ARG A 34 -18.62 -9.14 -4.77
N ARG A 35 -19.25 -8.59 -5.81
CA ARG A 35 -19.27 -7.14 -6.12
C ARG A 35 -17.84 -6.54 -6.13
N SER A 36 -16.87 -7.31 -6.60
CA SER A 36 -15.46 -6.94 -6.64
C SER A 36 -14.72 -7.65 -7.76
N VAL A 37 -13.85 -6.94 -8.47
CA VAL A 37 -12.98 -7.49 -9.52
C VAL A 37 -12.03 -8.57 -8.95
N ILE A 38 -11.71 -8.50 -7.67
CA ILE A 38 -10.92 -9.54 -6.98
C ILE A 38 -11.52 -10.92 -7.15
N GLY A 39 -12.85 -11.05 -7.12
CA GLY A 39 -13.52 -12.33 -7.35
C GLY A 39 -13.18 -12.97 -8.69
N ALA A 40 -13.00 -12.17 -9.74
CA ALA A 40 -12.55 -12.70 -11.04
C ALA A 40 -11.09 -13.13 -11.00
N LEU A 41 -10.21 -12.36 -10.36
CA LEU A 41 -8.79 -12.72 -10.23
C LEU A 41 -8.61 -14.03 -9.47
N GLU A 42 -9.36 -14.25 -8.40
CA GLU A 42 -9.36 -15.51 -7.65
C GLU A 42 -9.89 -16.68 -8.51
N SER A 43 -10.98 -16.46 -9.26
CA SER A 43 -11.54 -17.50 -10.16
C SER A 43 -10.56 -17.86 -11.27
N PHE A 44 -9.92 -16.88 -11.90
CA PHE A 44 -8.93 -17.12 -12.95
C PHE A 44 -7.69 -17.86 -12.40
N HIS A 45 -7.18 -17.45 -11.24
CA HIS A 45 -6.06 -18.13 -10.60
C HIS A 45 -6.39 -19.60 -10.27
N GLN A 46 -7.59 -19.87 -9.73
CA GLN A 46 -8.02 -21.23 -9.40
C GLN A 46 -8.14 -22.14 -10.63
N GLU A 47 -8.54 -21.61 -11.78
CA GLU A 47 -8.80 -22.39 -12.99
C GLU A 47 -7.59 -22.45 -13.95
N MET A 48 -6.73 -21.43 -13.93
CA MET A 48 -5.65 -21.29 -14.92
C MET A 48 -4.25 -21.42 -14.31
N GLY A 49 -4.14 -21.43 -12.97
CA GLY A 49 -2.85 -21.47 -12.28
C GLY A 49 -2.18 -20.09 -12.18
N ASP A 50 -0.87 -20.08 -11.99
CA ASP A 50 -0.09 -18.93 -11.58
C ASP A 50 0.27 -17.96 -12.72
N VAL A 51 0.08 -18.38 -13.99
CA VAL A 51 0.42 -17.58 -15.17
C VAL A 51 -0.75 -17.53 -16.13
N PHE A 52 -1.35 -16.36 -16.32
CA PHE A 52 -2.48 -16.16 -17.22
C PHE A 52 -2.59 -14.74 -17.78
N ARG A 53 -3.37 -14.53 -18.83
CA ARG A 53 -3.68 -13.20 -19.38
C ARG A 53 -5.04 -12.70 -18.91
N LEU A 54 -5.15 -11.38 -18.74
CA LEU A 54 -6.41 -10.67 -18.53
C LEU A 54 -6.83 -10.00 -19.84
N PRO A 55 -7.69 -10.64 -20.68
CA PRO A 55 -8.01 -10.13 -22.00
C PRO A 55 -9.09 -9.04 -21.95
N LEU A 56 -8.77 -7.87 -21.43
CA LEU A 56 -9.65 -6.69 -21.46
C LEU A 56 -9.37 -5.85 -22.71
N PRO A 57 -10.37 -5.24 -23.35
CA PRO A 57 -10.17 -4.33 -24.46
C PRO A 57 -9.20 -3.21 -24.11
N GLY A 58 -8.12 -3.06 -24.88
CA GLY A 58 -7.09 -2.05 -24.62
C GLY A 58 -6.19 -2.29 -23.40
N PHE A 59 -6.45 -3.34 -22.61
CA PHE A 59 -5.66 -3.72 -21.44
C PHE A 59 -5.55 -5.24 -21.32
N ASN A 60 -4.45 -5.81 -21.79
CA ASN A 60 -4.22 -7.24 -21.89
C ASN A 60 -2.92 -7.65 -21.19
N PRO A 61 -2.78 -7.45 -19.88
CA PRO A 61 -1.57 -7.82 -19.14
C PRO A 61 -1.43 -9.32 -18.95
N VAL A 62 -0.18 -9.76 -18.76
CA VAL A 62 0.15 -11.06 -18.18
C VAL A 62 0.07 -10.93 -16.66
N MET A 63 -0.67 -11.84 -16.01
CA MET A 63 -0.74 -11.97 -14.56
C MET A 63 0.22 -13.07 -14.11
N LEU A 64 1.04 -12.76 -13.12
CA LEU A 64 1.94 -13.68 -12.46
C LEU A 64 1.56 -13.77 -10.98
N VAL A 65 1.54 -14.98 -10.43
CA VAL A 65 1.17 -15.27 -9.04
C VAL A 65 2.25 -16.14 -8.40
N GLY A 66 2.41 -16.02 -7.10
CA GLY A 66 3.31 -16.86 -6.32
C GLY A 66 4.68 -16.23 -6.04
N PRO A 67 5.46 -16.85 -5.15
CA PRO A 67 6.74 -16.32 -4.70
C PRO A 67 7.81 -16.31 -5.79
N GLN A 68 7.80 -17.32 -6.69
CA GLN A 68 8.72 -17.39 -7.84
C GLN A 68 8.47 -16.24 -8.80
N ALA A 69 7.20 -15.96 -9.11
CA ALA A 69 6.77 -14.84 -9.93
C ALA A 69 7.17 -13.48 -9.33
N SER A 70 6.92 -13.33 -8.03
CA SER A 70 7.30 -12.13 -7.30
C SER A 70 8.81 -11.90 -7.30
N ARG A 71 9.60 -12.97 -7.02
CA ARG A 71 11.06 -12.91 -7.08
C ARG A 71 11.55 -12.59 -8.49
N PHE A 72 10.95 -13.20 -9.51
CA PHE A 72 11.31 -12.97 -10.90
C PHE A 72 11.19 -11.49 -11.26
N ILE A 73 10.02 -10.87 -11.05
CA ILE A 73 9.78 -9.47 -11.42
C ILE A 73 10.56 -8.47 -10.56
N LEU A 74 10.72 -8.76 -9.26
CA LEU A 74 11.33 -7.81 -8.32
C LEU A 74 12.85 -7.88 -8.27
N ILE A 75 13.44 -9.02 -8.66
CA ILE A 75 14.88 -9.28 -8.54
C ILE A 75 15.47 -9.69 -9.87
N THR A 76 15.00 -10.82 -10.47
CA THR A 76 15.69 -11.45 -11.60
C THR A 76 15.59 -10.59 -12.87
N ALA A 77 14.39 -10.14 -13.20
CA ALA A 77 14.10 -9.34 -14.40
C ALA A 77 14.04 -7.82 -14.12
N ARG A 78 14.54 -7.36 -12.97
CA ARG A 78 14.34 -5.97 -12.52
C ARG A 78 14.85 -4.92 -13.52
N ASP A 79 15.94 -5.21 -14.21
CA ASP A 79 16.58 -4.30 -15.17
C ASP A 79 15.98 -4.47 -16.59
N ASP A 80 15.27 -5.57 -16.82
CA ASP A 80 14.58 -5.90 -18.07
C ASP A 80 13.13 -5.38 -18.11
N VAL A 81 12.66 -4.77 -17.02
CA VAL A 81 11.32 -4.21 -16.91
C VAL A 81 11.36 -2.76 -16.44
N ARG A 82 10.38 -1.96 -16.86
CA ARG A 82 10.20 -0.59 -16.37
C ARG A 82 8.91 -0.43 -15.60
N TRP A 83 8.91 0.51 -14.67
CA TRP A 83 7.74 0.93 -13.91
C TRP A 83 7.01 2.08 -14.64
N ARG A 84 7.76 3.07 -15.13
CA ARG A 84 7.25 4.31 -15.72
C ARG A 84 6.51 4.07 -17.04
N ILE A 85 5.30 4.60 -17.13
CA ILE A 85 4.48 4.63 -18.34
C ILE A 85 3.91 6.04 -18.48
N GLU A 86 4.38 6.79 -19.48
CA GLU A 86 4.21 8.24 -19.58
C GLU A 86 2.77 8.75 -19.57
N ARG A 87 1.82 8.01 -20.06
CA ARG A 87 0.42 8.47 -20.16
C ARG A 87 -0.48 7.88 -19.08
N GLU A 88 0.08 7.27 -18.06
CA GLU A 88 -0.72 6.76 -16.96
C GLU A 88 -1.05 7.84 -15.94
N PRO A 89 -2.25 7.80 -15.34
CA PRO A 89 -2.68 8.79 -14.36
C PRO A 89 -1.69 8.97 -13.22
N ILE A 90 -1.11 7.89 -12.73
CA ILE A 90 -0.13 7.94 -11.65
C ILE A 90 1.17 8.64 -12.07
N THR A 91 1.67 8.41 -13.28
CA THR A 91 2.86 9.11 -13.80
C THR A 91 2.57 10.59 -14.02
N ILE A 92 1.38 10.92 -14.53
CA ILE A 92 0.95 12.31 -14.72
C ILE A 92 0.84 13.05 -13.37
N LEU A 93 0.28 12.40 -12.36
CA LEU A 93 0.12 12.98 -11.03
C LEU A 93 1.45 13.18 -10.31
N LEU A 94 2.28 12.12 -10.28
CA LEU A 94 3.52 12.11 -9.52
C LEU A 94 4.72 12.66 -10.28
N ARG A 95 4.61 12.88 -11.59
CA ARG A 95 5.61 13.48 -12.49
C ARG A 95 6.98 12.79 -12.39
N HIS A 96 7.91 13.31 -11.57
CA HIS A 96 9.24 12.76 -11.30
C HIS A 96 9.39 12.25 -9.86
N GLY A 97 8.29 11.85 -9.23
CA GLY A 97 8.31 11.22 -7.92
C GLY A 97 9.02 9.87 -7.92
N VAL A 98 9.67 9.52 -6.80
CA VAL A 98 10.46 8.29 -6.64
C VAL A 98 9.70 7.03 -7.01
N LEU A 99 8.39 7.00 -6.85
CA LEU A 99 7.56 5.84 -7.17
C LEU A 99 7.53 5.55 -8.68
N VAL A 100 7.52 6.58 -9.51
CA VAL A 100 7.34 6.49 -10.98
C VAL A 100 8.64 6.61 -11.77
N GLU A 101 9.74 6.94 -11.13
CA GLU A 101 11.06 6.99 -11.78
C GLU A 101 11.68 5.60 -11.92
N ASP A 102 12.54 5.41 -12.94
CA ASP A 102 13.30 4.19 -13.18
C ASP A 102 14.81 4.45 -13.20
N GLY A 103 15.60 3.40 -13.09
CA GLY A 103 17.07 3.42 -13.24
C GLY A 103 17.76 4.35 -12.25
N GLU A 104 18.80 5.06 -12.75
CA GLU A 104 19.65 5.92 -11.93
C GLU A 104 18.91 7.10 -11.29
N SER A 105 17.89 7.65 -11.97
CA SER A 105 17.04 8.73 -11.43
C SER A 105 16.33 8.26 -10.17
N HIS A 106 15.68 7.10 -10.21
CA HIS A 106 15.06 6.47 -9.03
C HIS A 106 16.07 6.30 -7.90
N ASP A 107 17.24 5.72 -8.19
CA ASP A 107 18.24 5.40 -7.16
C ASP A 107 18.83 6.65 -6.51
N ARG A 108 19.02 7.72 -7.28
CA ARG A 108 19.46 9.02 -6.78
C ARG A 108 18.44 9.65 -5.84
N ILE A 109 17.18 9.71 -6.28
CA ILE A 109 16.09 10.28 -5.47
C ILE A 109 15.92 9.45 -4.18
N ARG A 110 15.87 8.13 -4.30
CA ARG A 110 15.72 7.23 -3.16
C ARG A 110 16.85 7.41 -2.13
N ARG A 111 18.10 7.50 -2.59
CA ARG A 111 19.24 7.75 -1.69
C ARG A 111 19.10 9.06 -0.93
N ALA A 112 18.60 10.12 -1.59
CA ALA A 112 18.37 11.40 -0.94
C ALA A 112 17.24 11.35 0.09
N MET A 113 16.19 10.56 -0.12
CA MET A 113 15.05 10.45 0.80
C MET A 113 15.32 9.53 2.00
N ASN A 114 16.18 8.52 1.86
CA ASN A 114 16.44 7.50 2.89
C ASN A 114 16.74 8.06 4.29
N PRO A 115 17.55 9.13 4.46
CA PRO A 115 17.85 9.65 5.79
C PRO A 115 16.61 10.06 6.59
N ALA A 116 15.62 10.70 5.97
CA ALA A 116 14.40 11.14 6.63
C ALA A 116 13.47 9.96 7.08
N LEU A 117 13.63 8.80 6.47
CA LEU A 117 12.82 7.61 6.76
C LEU A 117 13.62 6.52 7.48
N HIS A 118 14.85 6.83 7.89
CA HIS A 118 15.72 5.89 8.59
C HIS A 118 15.18 5.59 10.00
N LYS A 119 15.41 4.36 10.46
CA LYS A 119 14.92 3.87 11.76
C LYS A 119 15.24 4.80 12.94
N GLN A 120 16.39 5.46 12.93
CA GLN A 120 16.78 6.41 13.98
C GLN A 120 15.85 7.63 14.06
N MET A 121 15.32 8.08 12.91
CA MET A 121 14.36 9.19 12.88
C MET A 121 12.98 8.79 13.40
N LEU A 122 12.63 7.48 13.34
CA LEU A 122 11.32 7.02 13.79
C LEU A 122 11.11 7.22 15.30
N VAL A 123 12.18 7.16 16.08
CA VAL A 123 12.11 7.41 17.54
C VAL A 123 11.58 8.80 17.83
N THR A 124 11.99 9.80 17.04
CA THR A 124 11.60 11.20 17.24
C THR A 124 10.17 11.50 16.78
N HIS A 125 9.54 10.58 16.02
CA HIS A 125 8.21 10.78 15.46
C HIS A 125 7.08 10.16 16.29
N ILE A 126 7.39 9.34 17.31
CA ILE A 126 6.37 8.60 18.08
C ILE A 126 5.45 9.55 18.85
N ASP A 127 6.01 10.59 19.45
CA ASP A 127 5.21 11.58 20.19
C ASP A 127 4.25 12.32 19.24
N ALA A 128 4.72 12.72 18.06
CA ALA A 128 3.88 13.33 17.03
C ALA A 128 2.79 12.39 16.53
N MET A 129 3.12 11.11 16.26
CA MET A 129 2.14 10.08 15.90
C MET A 129 1.06 9.91 16.98
N THR A 130 1.48 9.92 18.24
CA THR A 130 0.57 9.82 19.40
C THR A 130 -0.34 11.04 19.47
N GLN A 131 0.21 12.25 19.39
CA GLN A 131 -0.54 13.50 19.44
C GLN A 131 -1.55 13.61 18.29
N CYS A 132 -1.13 13.33 17.05
CA CYS A 132 -2.04 13.31 15.89
C CYS A 132 -3.19 12.32 16.07
N THR A 133 -2.91 11.14 16.64
CA THR A 133 -3.94 10.14 16.94
C THR A 133 -4.89 10.64 18.01
N ASP A 134 -4.36 11.25 19.08
CA ASP A 134 -5.15 11.81 20.17
C ASP A 134 -6.05 12.95 19.70
N THR A 135 -5.56 13.85 18.85
CA THR A 135 -6.36 14.93 18.25
C THR A 135 -7.63 14.39 17.58
N ILE A 136 -7.53 13.29 16.84
CA ILE A 136 -8.70 12.68 16.20
C ILE A 136 -9.61 12.01 17.23
N ILE A 137 -9.07 11.25 18.18
CA ILE A 137 -9.85 10.61 19.25
C ILE A 137 -10.60 11.64 20.10
N ASP A 138 -9.96 12.77 20.42
CA ASP A 138 -10.54 13.84 21.24
C ASP A 138 -11.74 14.49 20.57
N GLY A 139 -11.78 14.52 19.25
CA GLY A 139 -12.95 14.95 18.46
C GLY A 139 -14.13 13.98 18.50
N TRP A 140 -13.95 12.73 18.91
CA TRP A 140 -15.04 11.76 18.96
C TRP A 140 -15.96 11.97 20.16
N ARG A 141 -17.22 11.56 20.01
CA ARG A 141 -18.24 11.60 21.07
C ARG A 141 -18.68 10.19 21.44
N ASP A 142 -18.94 10.00 22.72
CA ASP A 142 -19.41 8.72 23.24
C ASP A 142 -20.76 8.31 22.64
N GLY A 143 -20.84 7.05 22.21
CA GLY A 143 -22.03 6.47 21.60
C GLY A 143 -22.25 6.81 20.14
N GLU A 144 -21.46 7.71 19.56
CA GLU A 144 -21.52 8.02 18.13
C GLU A 144 -20.83 6.95 17.28
N THR A 145 -21.21 6.92 16.01
CA THR A 145 -20.67 5.98 15.02
C THR A 145 -19.79 6.71 14.03
N TYR A 146 -18.59 6.21 13.86
CA TYR A 146 -17.60 6.74 12.92
C TYR A 146 -17.22 5.70 11.86
N ASP A 147 -16.92 6.16 10.64
CA ASP A 147 -16.28 5.33 9.64
C ASP A 147 -14.76 5.35 9.87
N MET A 148 -14.21 4.25 10.35
CA MET A 148 -12.76 4.13 10.60
C MET A 148 -11.92 4.30 9.34
N LEU A 149 -12.48 4.13 8.13
CA LEU A 149 -11.77 4.43 6.91
C LEU A 149 -11.49 5.94 6.78
N ASP A 150 -12.48 6.77 7.09
CA ASP A 150 -12.31 8.23 7.05
C ASP A 150 -11.50 8.74 8.23
N GLU A 151 -11.68 8.18 9.43
CA GLU A 151 -10.91 8.58 10.60
C GLU A 151 -9.42 8.22 10.46
N MET A 152 -9.10 7.00 9.97
CA MET A 152 -7.70 6.62 9.74
C MET A 152 -7.05 7.42 8.60
N ARG A 153 -7.83 7.94 7.64
CA ARG A 153 -7.33 8.90 6.65
C ARG A 153 -6.87 10.20 7.30
N LYS A 154 -7.67 10.74 8.21
CA LYS A 154 -7.28 11.96 8.94
C LYS A 154 -6.01 11.73 9.74
N VAL A 155 -5.98 10.64 10.53
CA VAL A 155 -4.79 10.27 11.32
C VAL A 155 -3.54 10.15 10.46
N ALA A 156 -3.59 9.35 9.39
CA ALA A 156 -2.43 9.12 8.52
C ALA A 156 -1.96 10.40 7.82
N LEU A 157 -2.89 11.29 7.43
CA LEU A 157 -2.53 12.56 6.78
C LEU A 157 -1.88 13.54 7.77
N LEU A 158 -2.40 13.64 9.00
CA LEU A 158 -1.80 14.45 10.06
C LEU A 158 -0.41 13.94 10.42
N ILE A 159 -0.26 12.65 10.66
CA ILE A 159 1.03 12.02 10.98
C ILE A 159 2.06 12.27 9.88
N LEU A 160 1.70 12.01 8.62
CA LEU A 160 2.61 12.21 7.49
C LEU A 160 3.07 13.66 7.38
N SER A 161 2.14 14.60 7.51
CA SER A 161 2.43 16.02 7.33
C SER A 161 3.28 16.57 8.48
N ASP A 162 2.99 16.19 9.71
CA ASP A 162 3.77 16.64 10.87
C ASP A 162 5.17 16.01 10.88
N THR A 163 5.26 14.70 10.72
CA THR A 163 6.53 13.97 10.86
C THR A 163 7.47 14.15 9.66
N LEU A 164 6.94 14.08 8.43
CA LEU A 164 7.78 14.11 7.24
C LEU A 164 7.90 15.49 6.61
N PHE A 165 6.88 16.34 6.72
CA PHE A 165 6.94 17.70 6.17
C PHE A 165 7.22 18.75 7.22
N GLY A 166 7.09 18.43 8.51
CA GLY A 166 7.24 19.35 9.63
C GLY A 166 6.21 20.49 9.58
N VAL A 167 4.98 20.17 9.16
CA VAL A 167 3.87 21.10 8.96
C VAL A 167 2.65 20.61 9.72
N ASP A 168 2.09 21.48 10.57
CA ASP A 168 0.78 21.26 11.13
C ASP A 168 -0.27 21.33 10.01
N PHE A 169 -0.91 20.20 9.76
CA PHE A 169 -1.90 20.06 8.69
C PHE A 169 -3.35 20.19 9.20
N GLU A 170 -3.58 20.20 10.50
CA GLU A 170 -4.93 20.25 11.06
C GLU A 170 -5.74 21.44 10.53
N PRO A 171 -5.20 22.68 10.45
CA PRO A 171 -5.92 23.83 9.89
C PRO A 171 -6.23 23.71 8.40
N GLU A 172 -5.48 22.89 7.66
CA GLU A 172 -5.61 22.69 6.22
C GLU A 172 -6.47 21.48 5.87
N LEU A 173 -6.78 20.64 6.85
CA LEU A 173 -7.42 19.34 6.65
C LEU A 173 -8.74 19.48 5.88
N GLU A 174 -9.64 20.35 6.31
CA GLU A 174 -10.93 20.55 5.64
C GLU A 174 -10.75 21.11 4.23
N ARG A 175 -9.83 22.06 4.05
CA ARG A 175 -9.59 22.74 2.77
C ARG A 175 -9.02 21.81 1.70
N LEU A 176 -8.11 20.91 2.09
CA LEU A 176 -7.39 20.01 1.18
C LEU A 176 -7.99 18.61 1.11
N TRP A 177 -8.93 18.27 2.01
CA TRP A 177 -9.54 16.95 2.08
C TRP A 177 -10.09 16.47 0.73
N ALA A 178 -10.92 17.30 0.09
CA ALA A 178 -11.48 16.97 -1.21
C ALA A 178 -10.39 16.79 -2.28
N GLY A 179 -9.32 17.55 -2.23
CA GLY A 179 -8.17 17.44 -3.13
C GLY A 179 -7.43 16.12 -2.97
N VAL A 180 -7.13 15.72 -1.73
CA VAL A 180 -6.46 14.45 -1.44
C VAL A 180 -7.30 13.26 -1.90
N LEU A 181 -8.60 13.22 -1.57
CA LEU A 181 -9.49 12.17 -2.05
C LEU A 181 -9.61 12.13 -3.58
N ARG A 182 -9.59 13.30 -4.22
CA ARG A 182 -9.58 13.40 -5.69
C ARG A 182 -8.28 12.87 -6.29
N ALA A 183 -7.13 13.14 -5.68
CA ALA A 183 -5.84 12.62 -6.12
C ALA A 183 -5.80 11.07 -6.07
N VAL A 184 -6.24 10.49 -4.97
CA VAL A 184 -6.38 9.03 -4.81
C VAL A 184 -7.33 8.44 -5.87
N LYS A 185 -8.49 9.06 -6.06
CA LYS A 185 -9.45 8.63 -7.08
C LYS A 185 -8.91 8.78 -8.50
N TYR A 186 -8.10 9.79 -8.77
CA TYR A 186 -7.48 10.03 -10.07
C TYR A 186 -6.60 8.87 -10.52
N ILE A 187 -5.85 8.27 -9.62
CA ILE A 187 -4.97 7.13 -9.93
C ILE A 187 -5.66 5.77 -9.77
N SER A 188 -6.85 5.72 -9.19
CA SER A 188 -7.60 4.48 -9.00
C SER A 188 -8.06 3.88 -10.34
N PRO A 189 -8.04 2.55 -10.53
CA PRO A 189 -8.54 1.93 -11.74
C PRO A 189 -10.00 2.34 -12.03
N GLY A 190 -10.27 2.71 -13.26
CA GLY A 190 -11.58 3.19 -13.69
C GLY A 190 -11.82 2.96 -15.17
N PRO A 191 -12.88 3.55 -15.77
CA PRO A 191 -13.22 3.39 -17.19
C PRO A 191 -12.06 3.69 -18.15
N TRP A 192 -11.13 4.55 -17.78
CA TRP A 192 -9.92 4.89 -18.56
C TRP A 192 -8.93 3.74 -18.74
N VAL A 193 -9.02 2.68 -17.93
CA VAL A 193 -8.23 1.46 -18.14
C VAL A 193 -8.59 0.82 -19.48
N VAL A 194 -9.88 0.89 -19.87
CA VAL A 194 -10.42 0.35 -21.12
C VAL A 194 -10.52 1.44 -22.20
N TRP A 195 -11.01 2.63 -21.83
CA TRP A 195 -11.21 3.77 -22.74
C TRP A 195 -10.22 4.89 -22.44
N ARG A 196 -9.04 4.79 -23.01
CA ARG A 196 -7.91 5.75 -22.79
C ARG A 196 -8.21 7.21 -23.17
N GLY A 197 -9.31 7.49 -23.88
CA GLY A 197 -9.75 8.84 -24.26
C GLY A 197 -10.66 9.54 -23.25
N LEU A 198 -11.14 8.85 -22.22
CA LEU A 198 -11.92 9.48 -21.17
C LEU A 198 -10.99 10.31 -20.28
N SER A 199 -11.01 11.63 -20.50
CA SER A 199 -10.25 12.56 -19.69
C SER A 199 -10.78 12.60 -18.24
N HIS A 200 -9.90 12.87 -17.31
CA HIS A 200 -10.22 13.10 -15.90
C HIS A 200 -10.78 14.52 -15.71
N ILE A 201 -11.88 14.84 -16.40
CA ILE A 201 -12.53 16.15 -16.35
C ILE A 201 -12.87 16.49 -14.90
N GLY A 202 -12.51 17.72 -14.48
CA GLY A 202 -12.81 18.22 -13.13
C GLY A 202 -11.79 17.90 -12.04
N TYR A 203 -10.74 17.11 -12.33
CA TYR A 203 -9.70 16.83 -11.35
C TYR A 203 -8.67 17.95 -11.18
N ASN A 204 -8.37 18.69 -12.26
CA ASN A 204 -7.27 19.66 -12.29
C ASN A 204 -7.39 20.79 -11.26
N ALA A 205 -8.60 21.22 -10.92
CA ALA A 205 -8.79 22.30 -9.95
C ALA A 205 -8.38 21.86 -8.52
N GLU A 206 -8.80 20.65 -8.12
CA GLU A 206 -8.50 20.12 -6.79
C GLU A 206 -7.02 19.71 -6.67
N LEU A 207 -6.44 19.13 -7.73
CA LEU A 207 -5.01 18.80 -7.75
C LEU A 207 -4.14 20.07 -7.66
N ARG A 208 -4.53 21.16 -8.29
CA ARG A 208 -3.82 22.45 -8.16
C ARG A 208 -3.83 23.00 -6.74
N LYS A 209 -4.87 22.76 -5.94
CA LYS A 209 -4.87 23.18 -4.54
C LYS A 209 -3.76 22.48 -3.74
N ILE A 210 -3.56 21.19 -4.00
CA ILE A 210 -2.47 20.44 -3.36
C ILE A 210 -1.12 20.96 -3.85
N ASP A 211 -0.93 21.12 -5.18
CA ASP A 211 0.31 21.68 -5.73
C ASP A 211 0.64 23.03 -5.10
N THR A 212 -0.33 23.97 -5.05
CA THR A 212 -0.15 25.31 -4.43
C THR A 212 0.21 25.20 -2.94
N PHE A 213 -0.38 24.25 -2.21
CA PHE A 213 -0.01 24.00 -0.83
C PHE A 213 1.44 23.54 -0.70
N LEU A 214 1.85 22.56 -1.53
CA LEU A 214 3.21 22.04 -1.51
C LEU A 214 4.25 23.10 -1.89
N GLU A 215 3.96 23.89 -2.92
CA GLU A 215 4.82 25.01 -3.33
C GLU A 215 4.96 26.06 -2.21
N ARG A 216 3.87 26.36 -1.50
CA ARG A 216 3.88 27.26 -0.36
C ARG A 216 4.80 26.77 0.77
N ILE A 217 4.64 25.53 1.21
CA ILE A 217 5.45 24.99 2.31
C ILE A 217 6.94 24.88 1.93
N ILE A 218 7.26 24.59 0.67
CA ILE A 218 8.63 24.59 0.16
C ILE A 218 9.20 26.02 0.21
N ALA A 219 8.47 27.01 -0.30
CA ALA A 219 8.89 28.41 -0.28
C ALA A 219 9.05 28.97 1.13
N GLU A 220 8.17 28.63 2.06
CA GLU A 220 8.26 28.97 3.48
C GLU A 220 9.52 28.35 4.10
N ARG A 221 9.80 27.07 3.83
CA ARG A 221 10.99 26.39 4.33
C ARG A 221 12.29 26.99 3.80
N ARG A 222 12.32 27.44 2.53
CA ARG A 222 13.48 28.15 1.95
C ARG A 222 13.82 29.46 2.64
N ARG A 223 12.82 30.14 3.25
CA ARG A 223 13.03 31.40 3.98
C ARG A 223 13.49 31.18 5.42
N GLN A 224 13.35 29.97 5.96
CA GLN A 224 13.75 29.65 7.32
C GLN A 224 15.27 29.47 7.40
N THR A 225 15.87 30.04 8.43
CA THR A 225 17.31 29.89 8.73
C THR A 225 17.61 28.57 9.44
N VAL A 226 16.62 28.00 10.14
CA VAL A 226 16.77 26.75 10.90
C VAL A 226 16.57 25.58 9.96
N GLN A 227 17.60 24.75 9.86
CA GLN A 227 17.54 23.50 9.12
C GLN A 227 16.82 22.43 9.96
N ARG A 228 15.80 21.80 9.41
CA ARG A 228 15.10 20.67 10.03
C ARG A 228 15.55 19.36 9.40
N GLU A 229 15.51 18.28 10.19
CA GLU A 229 15.88 16.92 9.75
C GLU A 229 14.70 16.14 9.14
N ASP A 230 13.60 16.83 8.80
CA ASP A 230 12.47 16.25 8.08
C ASP A 230 12.76 16.05 6.59
N LEU A 231 11.83 15.43 5.86
CA LEU A 231 12.00 15.10 4.45
C LEU A 231 12.29 16.34 3.58
N ILE A 232 11.59 17.47 3.83
CA ILE A 232 11.81 18.71 3.06
C ILE A 232 13.24 19.20 3.25
N GLY A 233 13.72 19.24 4.50
CA GLY A 233 15.09 19.67 4.82
C GLY A 233 16.15 18.78 4.18
N VAL A 234 15.94 17.46 4.23
CA VAL A 234 16.85 16.48 3.62
C VAL A 234 16.91 16.64 2.09
N LEU A 235 15.76 16.81 1.43
CA LEU A 235 15.69 17.00 -0.02
C LEU A 235 16.32 18.33 -0.46
N MET A 236 16.14 19.42 0.30
CA MET A 236 16.80 20.69 0.03
C MET A 236 18.33 20.59 0.13
N ARG A 237 18.84 19.89 1.15
CA ARG A 237 20.28 19.65 1.31
C ARG A 237 20.88 18.78 0.23
N SER A 238 20.07 17.91 -0.41
CA SER A 238 20.53 17.08 -1.53
C SER A 238 20.70 17.84 -2.85
N GLY A 239 20.38 19.14 -2.89
CA GLY A 239 20.48 19.98 -4.07
C GLY A 239 19.34 19.81 -5.07
N MET A 240 18.22 19.21 -4.69
CA MET A 240 17.03 19.12 -5.54
C MET A 240 16.37 20.49 -5.68
N ASP A 241 15.88 20.77 -6.89
CA ASP A 241 15.07 21.95 -7.15
C ASP A 241 13.64 21.80 -6.55
N ASP A 242 12.94 22.92 -6.45
CA ASP A 242 11.62 22.97 -5.80
C ASP A 242 10.56 22.14 -6.55
N ALA A 243 10.67 22.01 -7.87
CA ALA A 243 9.77 21.19 -8.66
C ALA A 243 9.93 19.71 -8.35
N LEU A 244 11.17 19.23 -8.26
CA LEU A 244 11.47 17.84 -7.92
C LEU A 244 11.12 17.55 -6.45
N ILE A 245 11.38 18.48 -5.54
CA ILE A 245 10.94 18.36 -4.13
C ILE A 245 9.41 18.23 -4.06
N ARG A 246 8.67 19.10 -4.75
CA ARG A 246 7.19 19.02 -4.81
C ARG A 246 6.70 17.66 -5.31
N ASP A 247 7.35 17.10 -6.32
CA ASP A 247 6.98 15.78 -6.86
C ASP A 247 7.22 14.66 -5.84
N GLN A 248 8.28 14.77 -5.00
CA GLN A 248 8.50 13.82 -3.91
C GLN A 248 7.43 13.98 -2.81
N LEU A 249 7.09 15.22 -2.42
CA LEU A 249 6.05 15.45 -1.41
C LEU A 249 4.68 14.97 -1.88
N MET A 250 4.31 15.21 -3.16
CA MET A 250 3.10 14.66 -3.76
C MET A 250 3.12 13.12 -3.72
N THR A 251 4.27 12.52 -4.04
CA THR A 251 4.45 11.06 -3.97
C THR A 251 4.24 10.54 -2.57
N MET A 252 4.76 11.23 -1.55
CA MET A 252 4.59 10.83 -0.15
C MET A 252 3.14 10.98 0.33
N ILE A 253 2.42 12.03 -0.08
CA ILE A 253 0.99 12.17 0.22
C ILE A 253 0.22 10.98 -0.34
N ILE A 254 0.46 10.60 -1.57
CA ILE A 254 -0.27 9.50 -2.20
C ILE A 254 0.15 8.14 -1.63
N ALA A 255 1.45 7.86 -1.57
CA ALA A 255 1.97 6.55 -1.18
C ALA A 255 1.92 6.32 0.34
N GLY A 256 2.18 7.34 1.16
CA GLY A 256 2.23 7.23 2.62
C GLY A 256 0.85 7.27 3.27
N HIS A 257 -0.01 8.19 2.85
CA HIS A 257 -1.32 8.36 3.46
C HIS A 257 -2.30 7.23 3.13
N ASP A 258 -2.54 6.93 1.84
CA ASP A 258 -3.63 6.03 1.43
C ASP A 258 -3.34 4.56 1.81
N THR A 259 -2.08 4.15 1.80
CA THR A 259 -1.68 2.80 2.20
C THR A 259 -1.78 2.59 3.72
N SER A 260 -1.39 3.57 4.54
CA SER A 260 -1.58 3.56 6.00
C SER A 260 -3.06 3.52 6.34
N THR A 261 -3.87 4.36 5.69
CA THR A 261 -5.33 4.38 5.83
C THR A 261 -5.94 3.00 5.63
N ALA A 262 -5.65 2.36 4.50
CA ALA A 262 -6.19 1.04 4.17
C ALA A 262 -5.73 -0.03 5.17
N SER A 263 -4.44 -0.02 5.55
CA SER A 263 -3.87 -0.98 6.50
C SER A 263 -4.51 -0.89 7.87
N LEU A 264 -4.64 0.32 8.41
CA LEU A 264 -5.26 0.57 9.72
C LEU A 264 -6.74 0.20 9.71
N SER A 265 -7.46 0.61 8.67
CA SER A 265 -8.90 0.33 8.53
C SER A 265 -9.19 -1.17 8.43
N TRP A 266 -8.40 -1.93 7.66
CA TRP A 266 -8.54 -3.38 7.58
C TRP A 266 -8.16 -4.07 8.89
N THR A 267 -7.18 -3.55 9.62
CA THR A 267 -6.80 -4.08 10.93
C THR A 267 -7.94 -3.89 11.93
N LEU A 268 -8.54 -2.70 11.97
CA LEU A 268 -9.70 -2.42 12.82
C LEU A 268 -10.92 -3.26 12.45
N TYR A 269 -11.17 -3.46 11.14
CA TYR A 269 -12.21 -4.38 10.66
C TYR A 269 -11.99 -5.81 11.19
N LEU A 270 -10.77 -6.33 11.05
CA LEU A 270 -10.45 -7.70 11.49
C LEU A 270 -10.57 -7.84 13.01
N LEU A 271 -10.08 -6.88 13.77
CA LEU A 271 -10.26 -6.87 15.23
C LEU A 271 -11.74 -6.79 15.62
N GLY A 272 -12.51 -5.93 14.95
CA GLY A 272 -13.95 -5.81 15.21
C GLY A 272 -14.74 -7.09 14.86
N ALA A 273 -14.31 -7.81 13.81
CA ALA A 273 -14.94 -9.05 13.39
C ALA A 273 -14.50 -10.28 14.22
N HIS A 274 -13.39 -10.20 14.99
CA HIS A 274 -12.82 -11.29 15.78
C HIS A 274 -12.60 -10.84 17.23
N ARG A 275 -13.66 -10.99 18.03
CA ARG A 275 -13.72 -10.47 19.40
C ARG A 275 -12.58 -10.98 20.30
N ASP A 276 -12.20 -12.25 20.17
CA ASP A 276 -11.12 -12.83 20.96
C ASP A 276 -9.78 -12.15 20.66
N ALA A 277 -9.49 -11.89 19.38
CA ALA A 277 -8.30 -11.16 18.96
C ALA A 277 -8.31 -9.70 19.44
N LEU A 278 -9.47 -9.04 19.41
CA LEU A 278 -9.62 -7.69 19.96
C LEU A 278 -9.30 -7.67 21.46
N GLN A 279 -9.90 -8.59 22.23
CA GLN A 279 -9.66 -8.69 23.68
C GLN A 279 -8.21 -8.97 24.02
N GLN A 280 -7.57 -9.85 23.28
CA GLN A 280 -6.15 -10.17 23.46
C GLN A 280 -5.25 -8.94 23.13
N ALA A 281 -5.52 -8.23 22.03
CA ALA A 281 -4.79 -7.01 21.68
C ALA A 281 -4.97 -5.90 22.74
N GLN A 282 -6.21 -5.72 23.24
CA GLN A 282 -6.49 -4.76 24.32
C GLN A 282 -5.81 -5.14 25.63
N ALA A 283 -5.74 -6.44 25.96
CA ALA A 283 -5.04 -6.93 27.15
C ALA A 283 -3.53 -6.68 27.06
N GLU A 284 -2.92 -6.96 25.90
CA GLU A 284 -1.50 -6.66 25.66
C GLU A 284 -1.23 -5.15 25.78
N VAL A 285 -2.03 -4.32 25.13
CA VAL A 285 -1.85 -2.86 25.18
C VAL A 285 -1.96 -2.33 26.61
N ARG A 286 -2.92 -2.80 27.38
CA ARG A 286 -3.04 -2.43 28.80
C ARG A 286 -1.88 -2.90 29.66
N ALA A 287 -1.38 -4.11 29.41
CA ALA A 287 -0.23 -4.64 30.14
C ALA A 287 1.06 -3.90 29.86
N VAL A 288 1.26 -3.47 28.60
CA VAL A 288 2.51 -2.83 28.16
C VAL A 288 2.49 -1.32 28.41
N LEU A 289 1.37 -0.63 28.10
CA LEU A 289 1.29 0.82 28.21
C LEU A 289 0.75 1.30 29.56
N GLY A 290 -0.15 0.52 30.20
CA GLY A 290 -0.89 1.02 31.38
C GLY A 290 -1.59 2.35 31.07
N ASP A 291 -1.33 3.36 31.89
CA ASP A 291 -1.79 4.74 31.70
C ASP A 291 -0.78 5.61 30.93
N GLY A 292 0.37 5.05 30.55
CA GLY A 292 1.42 5.73 29.80
C GLY A 292 1.09 5.94 28.33
N VAL A 293 2.00 6.62 27.63
CA VAL A 293 1.89 6.82 26.16
C VAL A 293 2.83 5.88 25.40
N PRO A 294 2.57 5.62 24.13
CA PRO A 294 3.51 4.91 23.26
C PRO A 294 4.90 5.56 23.28
N THR A 295 5.94 4.75 23.45
CA THR A 295 7.35 5.10 23.30
C THR A 295 8.02 4.10 22.38
N TYR A 296 9.24 4.39 21.92
CA TYR A 296 9.95 3.46 21.06
C TYR A 296 10.18 2.09 21.71
N ASP A 297 10.44 2.08 23.00
CA ASP A 297 10.72 0.83 23.73
C ASP A 297 9.44 0.00 23.90
N ASN A 298 8.39 0.59 24.46
CA ASN A 298 7.17 -0.13 24.77
C ASN A 298 6.38 -0.60 23.52
N ILE A 299 6.39 0.17 22.40
CA ILE A 299 5.73 -0.30 21.17
C ILE A 299 6.41 -1.55 20.57
N ASN A 300 7.67 -1.83 20.88
CA ASN A 300 8.35 -3.04 20.43
C ASN A 300 7.95 -4.27 21.25
N GLU A 301 7.38 -4.11 22.43
CA GLU A 301 6.83 -5.16 23.27
C GLU A 301 5.42 -5.61 22.83
N LEU A 302 4.72 -4.78 22.01
CA LEU A 302 3.39 -5.09 21.46
C LEU A 302 3.48 -6.16 20.36
N SER A 303 3.85 -7.37 20.75
CA SER A 303 4.14 -8.48 19.83
C SER A 303 2.88 -9.04 19.17
N TYR A 304 1.78 -9.18 19.92
CA TYR A 304 0.52 -9.66 19.38
C TYR A 304 -0.12 -8.62 18.43
N LEU A 305 -0.10 -7.35 18.81
CA LEU A 305 -0.59 -6.27 17.94
C LEU A 305 0.18 -6.22 16.60
N LYS A 306 1.49 -6.47 16.63
CA LYS A 306 2.32 -6.63 15.43
C LYS A 306 1.88 -7.85 14.58
N GLN A 307 1.55 -8.98 15.21
CA GLN A 307 1.03 -10.16 14.51
C GLN A 307 -0.30 -9.86 13.84
N VAL A 308 -1.22 -9.22 14.55
CA VAL A 308 -2.51 -8.75 14.03
C VAL A 308 -2.33 -7.87 12.80
N PHE A 309 -1.46 -6.88 12.87
CA PHE A 309 -1.19 -5.98 11.76
C PHE A 309 -0.59 -6.70 10.54
N ASN A 310 0.38 -7.59 10.77
CA ASN A 310 0.97 -8.37 9.68
C ASN A 310 -0.05 -9.31 9.01
N GLU A 311 -0.93 -9.94 9.79
CA GLU A 311 -2.00 -10.78 9.24
C GLU A 311 -3.05 -9.96 8.48
N ALA A 312 -3.33 -8.74 8.93
CA ALA A 312 -4.16 -7.80 8.19
C ALA A 312 -3.52 -7.43 6.84
N LEU A 313 -2.22 -7.13 6.83
CA LEU A 313 -1.46 -6.88 5.59
C LEU A 313 -1.39 -8.10 4.68
N ARG A 314 -1.38 -9.32 5.22
CA ARG A 314 -1.44 -10.54 4.43
C ARG A 314 -2.80 -10.70 3.75
N LEU A 315 -3.87 -10.54 4.53
CA LEU A 315 -5.24 -10.71 4.03
C LEU A 315 -5.67 -9.57 3.10
N TYR A 316 -5.32 -8.34 3.43
CA TYR A 316 -5.74 -7.14 2.72
C TYR A 316 -4.56 -6.20 2.47
N PRO A 317 -3.59 -6.62 1.62
CA PRO A 317 -2.46 -5.76 1.30
C PRO A 317 -2.96 -4.50 0.58
N PRO A 318 -2.63 -3.28 1.07
CA PRO A 318 -3.05 -2.04 0.40
C PRO A 318 -2.66 -2.02 -1.06
N ILE A 319 -1.40 -2.35 -1.38
CA ILE A 319 -0.97 -2.59 -2.75
C ILE A 319 -1.17 -4.07 -3.06
N HIS A 320 -2.23 -4.35 -3.78
CA HIS A 320 -2.69 -5.71 -4.09
C HIS A 320 -2.12 -6.27 -5.39
N LEU A 321 -1.68 -5.38 -6.29
CA LEU A 321 -1.05 -5.69 -7.58
C LEU A 321 0.15 -4.78 -7.80
N GLY A 322 1.25 -5.35 -8.25
CA GLY A 322 2.34 -4.56 -8.84
C GLY A 322 2.30 -4.66 -10.36
N SER A 323 2.78 -3.61 -11.06
CA SER A 323 2.77 -3.52 -12.52
C SER A 323 4.16 -3.19 -13.04
N ARG A 324 4.54 -3.84 -14.15
CA ARG A 324 5.76 -3.54 -14.93
C ARG A 324 5.45 -3.66 -16.41
N VAL A 325 6.32 -3.12 -17.24
CA VAL A 325 6.32 -3.35 -18.69
C VAL A 325 7.65 -3.96 -19.07
N ALA A 326 7.62 -5.07 -19.80
CA ALA A 326 8.82 -5.72 -20.31
C ALA A 326 9.54 -4.82 -21.32
N ASN A 327 10.84 -4.58 -21.14
CA ASN A 327 11.66 -3.84 -22.10
C ASN A 327 12.19 -4.73 -23.23
N ILE A 328 12.39 -6.00 -22.91
CA ILE A 328 12.84 -7.07 -23.81
C ILE A 328 11.89 -8.24 -23.71
N ASP A 329 12.04 -9.25 -24.55
CA ASP A 329 11.36 -10.52 -24.41
C ASP A 329 11.81 -11.21 -23.13
N LEU A 330 10.84 -11.68 -22.32
CA LEU A 330 11.09 -12.37 -21.06
C LEU A 330 10.61 -13.81 -21.15
N GLU A 331 11.29 -14.67 -20.40
CA GLU A 331 10.86 -16.04 -20.16
C GLU A 331 10.57 -16.25 -18.68
N PHE A 332 9.39 -16.80 -18.38
CA PHE A 332 9.01 -17.18 -17.03
C PHE A 332 8.22 -18.49 -17.04
N ASP A 333 8.68 -19.48 -16.29
CA ASP A 333 8.05 -20.82 -16.16
C ASP A 333 7.73 -21.48 -17.53
N GLY A 334 8.63 -21.33 -18.51
CA GLY A 334 8.47 -21.82 -19.88
C GLY A 334 7.43 -21.05 -20.73
N TYR A 335 6.98 -19.89 -20.27
CA TYR A 335 6.12 -18.99 -21.02
C TYR A 335 6.90 -17.83 -21.61
N HIS A 336 6.57 -17.47 -22.86
CA HIS A 336 7.10 -16.28 -23.53
C HIS A 336 6.25 -15.04 -23.21
N ILE A 337 6.91 -13.99 -22.74
CA ILE A 337 6.33 -12.66 -22.46
C ILE A 337 7.05 -11.67 -23.37
N PRO A 338 6.42 -11.17 -24.44
CA PRO A 338 7.11 -10.32 -25.42
C PRO A 338 7.43 -8.93 -24.87
N ALA A 339 8.44 -8.29 -25.45
CA ALA A 339 8.77 -6.89 -25.21
C ALA A 339 7.53 -5.98 -25.38
N GLY A 340 7.41 -4.95 -24.57
CA GLY A 340 6.23 -4.07 -24.53
C GLY A 340 5.03 -4.64 -23.79
N GLN A 341 5.04 -5.92 -23.41
CA GLN A 341 3.95 -6.54 -22.67
C GLN A 341 3.90 -6.01 -21.23
N ARG A 342 2.70 -5.62 -20.78
CA ARG A 342 2.45 -5.35 -19.37
C ARG A 342 2.41 -6.65 -18.58
N VAL A 343 3.13 -6.68 -17.48
CA VAL A 343 3.15 -7.78 -16.50
C VAL A 343 2.62 -7.25 -15.18
N LEU A 344 1.62 -7.92 -14.65
CA LEU A 344 1.11 -7.72 -13.29
C LEU A 344 1.58 -8.88 -12.42
N TYR A 345 2.05 -8.59 -11.22
CA TYR A 345 2.26 -9.62 -10.21
C TYR A 345 1.32 -9.37 -9.03
N SER A 346 0.62 -10.42 -8.60
CA SER A 346 -0.42 -10.29 -7.60
C SER A 346 0.10 -10.55 -6.19
N ILE A 347 0.25 -9.50 -5.39
CA ILE A 347 0.55 -9.61 -3.96
C ILE A 347 -0.62 -10.27 -3.25
N TYR A 348 -1.85 -9.85 -3.55
CA TYR A 348 -3.07 -10.38 -2.95
C TYR A 348 -3.23 -11.90 -3.12
N LEU A 349 -3.06 -12.42 -4.35
CA LEU A 349 -3.19 -13.86 -4.62
C LEU A 349 -2.00 -14.63 -4.04
N THR A 350 -0.78 -14.09 -4.14
CA THR A 350 0.43 -14.70 -3.57
C THR A 350 0.32 -14.86 -2.06
N GLN A 351 -0.18 -13.84 -1.35
CA GLN A 351 -0.38 -13.88 0.10
C GLN A 351 -1.58 -14.72 0.55
N ARG A 352 -2.34 -15.24 -0.41
CA ARG A 352 -3.47 -16.17 -0.20
C ARG A 352 -3.28 -17.50 -0.93
N HIS A 353 -2.11 -17.75 -1.49
CA HIS A 353 -1.85 -18.94 -2.26
C HIS A 353 -1.87 -20.19 -1.35
N PRO A 354 -2.73 -21.19 -1.62
CA PRO A 354 -2.97 -22.30 -0.70
C PRO A 354 -1.75 -23.22 -0.50
N ALA A 355 -0.82 -23.25 -1.46
CA ALA A 355 0.43 -24.02 -1.33
C ALA A 355 1.39 -23.42 -0.25
N TYR A 356 1.23 -22.16 0.11
CA TYR A 356 2.11 -21.47 1.07
C TYR A 356 1.39 -21.04 2.34
N TRP A 357 0.07 -20.92 2.29
CA TRP A 357 -0.76 -20.44 3.38
C TRP A 357 -1.90 -21.42 3.66
N PRO A 358 -1.77 -22.31 4.65
CA PRO A 358 -2.90 -23.16 5.08
C PRO A 358 -4.09 -22.29 5.50
N GLU A 359 -5.31 -22.68 5.14
CA GLU A 359 -6.53 -21.89 5.38
C GLU A 359 -6.36 -20.40 5.00
N PRO A 360 -6.03 -20.07 3.73
CA PRO A 360 -5.47 -18.76 3.35
C PRO A 360 -6.44 -17.60 3.58
N SER A 361 -7.73 -17.85 3.73
CA SER A 361 -8.75 -16.82 3.98
C SER A 361 -9.05 -16.58 5.45
N ARG A 362 -8.52 -17.42 6.36
CA ARG A 362 -8.75 -17.31 7.80
C ARG A 362 -7.83 -16.26 8.39
N PHE A 363 -8.38 -15.40 9.24
CA PHE A 363 -7.61 -14.47 10.06
C PHE A 363 -6.98 -15.24 11.23
N GLN A 364 -5.67 -15.28 11.27
CA GLN A 364 -4.90 -16.03 12.24
C GLN A 364 -3.55 -15.32 12.52
N PRO A 365 -3.55 -14.34 13.46
CA PRO A 365 -2.35 -13.56 13.79
C PRO A 365 -1.12 -14.40 14.17
N GLU A 366 -1.35 -15.56 14.78
CA GLU A 366 -0.33 -16.51 15.26
C GLU A 366 0.61 -16.98 14.15
N ARG A 367 0.22 -16.86 12.87
CA ARG A 367 1.12 -17.09 11.72
C ARG A 367 2.39 -16.25 11.78
N PHE A 368 2.31 -15.09 12.45
CA PHE A 368 3.41 -14.15 12.61
C PHE A 368 4.01 -14.17 14.02
N ALA A 369 3.76 -15.23 14.81
CA ALA A 369 4.36 -15.41 16.12
C ALA A 369 5.89 -15.59 16.01
N ALA A 370 6.58 -15.33 17.11
CA ALA A 370 8.02 -15.52 17.18
C ALA A 370 8.40 -16.98 16.87
N GLY A 371 9.34 -17.16 15.94
CA GLY A 371 9.79 -18.49 15.50
C GLY A 371 9.10 -19.02 14.24
N GLU A 372 7.95 -18.49 13.87
CA GLU A 372 7.29 -18.84 12.60
C GLU A 372 8.09 -18.32 11.40
N LYS A 373 8.22 -19.18 10.39
CA LYS A 373 8.98 -18.85 9.16
C LYS A 373 8.11 -19.00 7.94
N HIS A 374 8.13 -18.01 7.09
CA HIS A 374 7.48 -18.03 5.79
C HIS A 374 8.52 -18.16 4.67
N ALA A 375 8.16 -18.88 3.61
CA ALA A 375 9.03 -18.96 2.44
C ALA A 375 9.27 -17.54 1.87
N PRO A 376 10.47 -17.24 1.36
CA PRO A 376 10.78 -15.94 0.78
C PRO A 376 9.77 -15.58 -0.31
N TYR A 377 9.39 -14.31 -0.37
CA TYR A 377 8.43 -13.75 -1.35
C TYR A 377 6.99 -14.27 -1.24
N THR A 378 6.61 -15.00 -0.19
CA THR A 378 5.20 -15.34 0.08
C THR A 378 4.46 -14.24 0.84
N PHE A 379 5.18 -13.38 1.59
CA PHE A 379 4.66 -12.22 2.31
C PHE A 379 5.37 -10.95 1.83
N LEU A 380 4.65 -10.10 1.11
CA LEU A 380 5.19 -8.98 0.35
C LEU A 380 4.42 -7.66 0.53
N PRO A 381 3.93 -7.30 1.74
CA PRO A 381 3.12 -6.11 1.90
C PRO A 381 3.86 -4.82 1.56
N PHE A 382 5.19 -4.85 1.64
CA PHE A 382 6.09 -3.75 1.33
C PHE A 382 6.91 -3.97 0.05
N GLY A 383 6.51 -4.93 -0.79
CA GLY A 383 7.26 -5.31 -1.97
C GLY A 383 8.56 -6.02 -1.66
N GLY A 384 9.55 -5.90 -2.54
CA GLY A 384 10.85 -6.56 -2.41
C GLY A 384 11.90 -5.96 -3.34
N GLY A 385 13.15 -6.36 -3.09
CA GLY A 385 14.30 -5.91 -3.90
C GLY A 385 14.62 -4.42 -3.72
N PRO A 386 15.38 -3.83 -4.64
CA PRO A 386 15.82 -2.44 -4.55
C PRO A 386 14.70 -1.40 -4.55
N ARG A 387 13.50 -1.79 -4.99
CA ARG A 387 12.29 -0.96 -5.01
C ARG A 387 11.30 -1.30 -3.90
N ASN A 388 11.75 -1.98 -2.83
CA ASN A 388 10.91 -2.19 -1.64
C ASN A 388 10.44 -0.86 -1.06
N CYS A 389 9.35 -0.87 -0.31
CA CYS A 389 8.77 0.34 0.28
C CYS A 389 9.82 1.08 1.14
N ILE A 390 10.06 2.35 0.81
CA ILE A 390 11.00 3.20 1.57
C ILE A 390 10.46 3.52 2.96
N GLY A 391 9.12 3.59 3.13
CA GLY A 391 8.42 3.85 4.38
C GLY A 391 8.06 2.59 5.18
N ALA A 392 8.59 1.40 4.85
CA ALA A 392 8.18 0.15 5.50
C ALA A 392 8.35 0.17 7.03
N ALA A 393 9.47 0.70 7.52
CA ALA A 393 9.74 0.82 8.96
C ALA A 393 8.82 1.87 9.61
N PHE A 394 8.59 3.00 8.92
CA PHE A 394 7.66 4.05 9.34
C PHE A 394 6.25 3.49 9.51
N ALA A 395 5.71 2.84 8.48
CA ALA A 395 4.36 2.27 8.51
C ALA A 395 4.16 1.22 9.62
N GLN A 396 5.20 0.42 9.92
CA GLN A 396 5.17 -0.55 11.01
C GLN A 396 5.15 0.11 12.41
N VAL A 397 5.83 1.24 12.57
CA VAL A 397 5.82 2.02 13.81
C VAL A 397 4.49 2.76 13.93
N GLU A 398 4.11 3.52 12.91
CA GLU A 398 2.85 4.25 12.81
C GLU A 398 1.65 3.37 13.18
N ALA A 399 1.54 2.20 12.55
CA ALA A 399 0.42 1.30 12.81
C ALA A 399 0.36 0.85 14.26
N ARG A 400 1.51 0.52 14.89
CA ARG A 400 1.52 0.09 16.29
C ARG A 400 1.16 1.23 17.24
N VAL A 401 1.68 2.44 16.98
CA VAL A 401 1.34 3.63 17.80
C VAL A 401 -0.14 3.94 17.69
N VAL A 402 -0.67 4.06 16.48
CA VAL A 402 -2.08 4.41 16.24
C VAL A 402 -3.02 3.35 16.82
N LEU A 403 -2.79 2.07 16.52
CA LEU A 403 -3.64 0.99 17.01
C LEU A 403 -3.55 0.83 18.53
N ALA A 404 -2.35 0.92 19.11
CA ALA A 404 -2.19 0.85 20.54
C ALA A 404 -2.94 2.01 21.23
N ARG A 405 -2.80 3.22 20.72
CA ARG A 405 -3.47 4.40 21.29
C ARG A 405 -5.00 4.32 21.18
N LEU A 406 -5.52 3.85 20.04
CA LEU A 406 -6.95 3.59 19.86
C LEU A 406 -7.46 2.54 20.85
N LEU A 407 -6.78 1.39 20.96
CA LEU A 407 -7.21 0.29 21.85
C LEU A 407 -7.04 0.64 23.34
N GLN A 408 -6.16 1.57 23.69
CA GLN A 408 -5.98 2.07 25.04
C GLN A 408 -7.09 3.05 25.44
N ARG A 409 -7.48 3.96 24.53
CA ARG A 409 -8.36 5.09 24.87
C ARG A 409 -9.83 4.87 24.56
N VAL A 410 -10.15 3.93 23.67
CA VAL A 410 -11.49 3.80 23.12
C VAL A 410 -11.95 2.35 23.12
N ASP A 411 -13.15 2.12 23.65
CA ASP A 411 -13.88 0.88 23.39
C ASP A 411 -14.60 0.99 22.05
N LEU A 412 -14.34 0.04 21.16
CA LEU A 412 -14.78 0.03 19.77
C LEU A 412 -15.79 -1.10 19.55
N SER A 413 -17.03 -0.77 19.27
CA SER A 413 -18.08 -1.74 18.94
C SER A 413 -18.33 -1.77 17.43
N PHE A 414 -17.95 -2.85 16.77
CA PHE A 414 -18.11 -3.03 15.33
C PHE A 414 -19.57 -3.23 14.92
N LEU A 415 -20.03 -2.53 13.88
CA LEU A 415 -21.43 -2.47 13.49
C LEU A 415 -21.77 -3.13 12.15
N ASN A 416 -20.86 -3.17 11.17
CA ASN A 416 -21.18 -3.62 9.83
C ASN A 416 -20.42 -4.90 9.42
N HIS A 417 -21.14 -5.99 9.17
CA HIS A 417 -20.55 -7.28 8.79
C HIS A 417 -20.38 -7.50 7.28
N ASN A 418 -20.82 -6.56 6.43
CA ASN A 418 -20.79 -6.69 4.97
C ASN A 418 -19.67 -5.88 4.31
N VAL A 419 -18.53 -5.80 4.97
CA VAL A 419 -17.34 -5.11 4.41
C VAL A 419 -16.68 -5.97 3.34
N ARG A 420 -16.35 -5.34 2.22
CA ARG A 420 -15.75 -6.02 1.05
C ARG A 420 -14.53 -5.28 0.55
N PRO A 421 -13.51 -5.99 0.03
CA PRO A 421 -12.36 -5.35 -0.58
C PRO A 421 -12.76 -4.69 -1.91
N TYR A 422 -12.48 -3.41 -2.02
CA TYR A 422 -12.63 -2.62 -3.23
C TYR A 422 -11.26 -2.29 -3.81
N MET A 423 -11.07 -2.61 -5.09
CA MET A 423 -9.83 -2.31 -5.82
C MET A 423 -9.83 -0.86 -6.30
N GLY A 424 -9.36 0.03 -5.46
CA GLY A 424 -9.04 1.41 -5.79
C GLY A 424 -7.56 1.58 -6.12
N ALA A 425 -7.00 2.75 -5.80
CA ALA A 425 -5.54 2.96 -5.76
C ALA A 425 -4.90 2.00 -4.75
N THR A 426 -5.57 1.84 -3.62
CA THR A 426 -5.32 0.80 -2.61
C THR A 426 -6.51 -0.16 -2.51
N LEU A 427 -6.32 -1.24 -1.79
CA LEU A 427 -7.38 -2.18 -1.46
C LEU A 427 -8.14 -1.65 -0.23
N GLU A 428 -9.26 -0.96 -0.46
CA GLU A 428 -10.04 -0.33 0.59
C GLU A 428 -11.20 -1.20 1.10
N PRO A 429 -11.60 -1.09 2.40
CA PRO A 429 -12.84 -1.66 2.89
C PRO A 429 -14.05 -0.84 2.41
N ARG A 430 -15.03 -1.46 1.76
CA ARG A 430 -16.29 -0.79 1.35
C ARG A 430 -17.52 -1.51 1.91
N PRO A 431 -18.52 -0.78 2.36
CA PRO A 431 -18.77 0.67 2.24
C PRO A 431 -17.95 1.54 3.20
N GLY A 432 -17.21 0.98 4.11
CA GLY A 432 -16.44 1.58 5.19
C GLY A 432 -16.36 0.61 6.36
N VAL A 433 -15.73 1.02 7.46
CA VAL A 433 -15.62 0.25 8.72
C VAL A 433 -16.31 1.03 9.83
N PHE A 434 -17.60 0.80 10.03
CA PHE A 434 -18.39 1.55 10.99
C PHE A 434 -18.25 0.99 12.40
N MET A 435 -17.80 1.84 13.32
CA MET A 435 -17.63 1.50 14.72
C MET A 435 -18.31 2.55 15.61
N ARG A 436 -19.01 2.06 16.64
CA ARG A 436 -19.48 2.92 17.73
C ARG A 436 -18.38 3.05 18.75
N THR A 437 -18.14 4.28 19.18
CA THR A 437 -17.04 4.61 20.08
C THR A 437 -17.54 4.93 21.48
N LYS A 438 -16.74 4.53 22.49
CA LYS A 438 -16.90 4.95 23.87
C LYS A 438 -15.51 5.22 24.44
N LYS A 439 -15.23 6.45 24.88
CA LYS A 439 -13.96 6.78 25.52
C LYS A 439 -13.85 6.05 26.86
N LEU A 440 -12.67 5.57 27.15
CA LEU A 440 -12.39 4.86 28.40
C LEU A 440 -11.91 5.81 29.50
N PHE A 441 -11.32 6.93 29.11
CA PHE A 441 -10.90 8.05 30.00
C PHE A 441 -10.62 9.30 29.16
#